data_76bab00c86051634d23ebac11f0344ba
#
_entry.id   76bab00c86051634d23ebac11f0344ba
#
_cell.length_a   1.000
_cell.length_b   1.000
_cell.length_c   1.000
_cell.angle_alpha   90.00
_cell.angle_beta   90.00
_cell.angle_gamma   90.00
#
_symmetry.space_group_name_H-M   'P 1'
#
loop_
_entity.id
_entity.type
_entity.pdbx_description
1 polymer ?
#
loop_
_entity_poly.entity_id
_entity_poly.type
_entity_poly.pdbx_seq_one_letter_code
_entity_poly.pdbx_strand_id
1 'polypeptide(L)'
;MFSITSLSRCSLVAAAMLASAALCAQSLPQTRVVNGSVVSVSDYPSIASLYYDSLEYNGIYYSGPYCGASILDPLHVLTAAHCVTGSASLPLFMVVVPQLQDEKQYPFGNIQRLRVREIYYPDSFIDSAQVLFPDDIAVLKLATAMNIDAINDVIVRPSDESYRSAGQPFFTVGHGNTQTNDDSDTRLLAASLNYVANDLCAATFSAGRYLTSKQICFDGSYSSVSQLKNSTCHGDSGGPAYWNNNGTLVQVGLTSFGPQTCGDPQWPVTSVFTEIQDYSTWIDRVLSGKETAKIVITEQMRVDYLNGDYVPEAANTTAGLDAVLASQRKGGALGIAVLVCLLLCGLRNATAWQRRFVQFFIVRDY
;
A
#
# COMPACT_ATOMS: atom_id res chain seq x y z
N MET A 1 -74.14 -35.53 14.67
CA MET A 1 -73.06 -36.01 13.79
C MET A 1 -72.45 -34.81 13.10
N PHE A 2 -71.41 -34.20 13.65
CA PHE A 2 -70.66 -33.14 13.01
C PHE A 2 -69.24 -33.65 12.76
N SER A 3 -68.81 -33.56 11.50
CA SER A 3 -67.63 -34.18 10.95
C SER A 3 -66.36 -33.42 11.38
N ILE A 4 -65.42 -34.16 11.98
CA ILE A 4 -64.02 -33.69 12.37
C ILE A 4 -63.12 -33.96 11.19
N THR A 5 -63.04 -33.06 10.20
CA THR A 5 -62.10 -33.21 9.08
C THR A 5 -61.51 -31.88 8.51
N SER A 6 -61.56 -30.79 9.28
CA SER A 6 -61.01 -29.51 8.74
C SER A 6 -59.78 -28.88 9.47
N LEU A 7 -59.20 -29.51 10.50
CA LEU A 7 -58.12 -29.00 11.31
C LEU A 7 -56.73 -29.52 10.94
N SER A 8 -56.60 -30.45 10.00
CA SER A 8 -55.34 -31.11 9.67
C SER A 8 -54.57 -30.48 8.48
N ARG A 9 -55.14 -29.52 7.74
CA ARG A 9 -54.51 -28.95 6.55
C ARG A 9 -53.84 -27.60 6.77
N CYS A 10 -54.15 -26.88 7.85
CA CYS A 10 -53.49 -25.60 8.15
C CYS A 10 -52.13 -25.72 8.85
N SER A 11 -51.88 -26.84 9.56
CA SER A 11 -50.62 -27.01 10.30
C SER A 11 -49.42 -27.39 9.42
N LEU A 12 -49.62 -27.97 8.25
CA LEU A 12 -48.55 -28.36 7.32
C LEU A 12 -48.04 -27.21 6.45
N VAL A 13 -48.85 -26.18 6.20
CA VAL A 13 -48.44 -25.01 5.40
C VAL A 13 -47.64 -24.02 6.25
N ALA A 14 -47.91 -23.89 7.54
CA ALA A 14 -47.16 -23.04 8.45
C ALA A 14 -45.71 -23.57 8.73
N ALA A 15 -45.53 -24.90 8.76
CA ALA A 15 -44.22 -25.51 8.96
C ALA A 15 -43.30 -25.38 7.71
N ALA A 16 -43.88 -25.32 6.49
CA ALA A 16 -43.11 -25.14 5.26
C ALA A 16 -42.65 -23.70 5.03
N MET A 17 -43.33 -22.68 5.59
CA MET A 17 -42.91 -21.29 5.48
C MET A 17 -41.83 -20.88 6.49
N LEU A 18 -41.67 -21.61 7.60
CA LEU A 18 -40.59 -21.36 8.58
C LEU A 18 -39.26 -22.00 8.20
N ALA A 19 -39.27 -23.00 7.30
CA ALA A 19 -38.04 -23.63 6.80
C ALA A 19 -37.36 -22.83 5.66
N SER A 20 -38.04 -21.86 5.03
CA SER A 20 -37.51 -21.08 3.93
C SER A 20 -36.79 -19.80 4.35
N ALA A 21 -36.86 -19.40 5.63
CA ALA A 21 -36.22 -18.16 6.13
C ALA A 21 -34.80 -18.36 6.70
N ALA A 22 -34.31 -19.60 6.74
CA ALA A 22 -32.98 -19.90 7.31
C ALA A 22 -31.87 -20.08 6.28
N LEU A 23 -32.11 -19.76 5.00
CA LEU A 23 -31.11 -19.97 3.92
C LEU A 23 -30.54 -18.68 3.31
N CYS A 24 -30.63 -17.54 3.97
CA CYS A 24 -30.06 -16.30 3.45
C CYS A 24 -29.38 -15.49 4.54
N ALA A 25 -28.26 -15.97 5.06
CA ALA A 25 -27.22 -15.14 5.65
C ALA A 25 -25.91 -15.95 5.69
N GLN A 26 -25.46 -16.45 4.57
CA GLN A 26 -24.03 -16.64 4.41
C GLN A 26 -23.50 -15.24 4.11
N SER A 27 -22.97 -14.56 5.14
CA SER A 27 -22.08 -13.42 4.94
C SER A 27 -20.94 -13.91 4.03
N LEU A 28 -20.88 -13.36 2.82
CA LEU A 28 -19.72 -13.57 1.96
C LEU A 28 -18.48 -13.24 2.81
N PRO A 29 -17.41 -14.03 2.74
CA PRO A 29 -16.19 -13.70 3.45
C PRO A 29 -15.70 -12.34 2.93
N GLN A 30 -15.73 -11.33 3.77
CA GLN A 30 -15.13 -10.03 3.49
C GLN A 30 -13.63 -10.20 3.66
N THR A 31 -12.86 -9.76 2.68
CA THR A 31 -11.42 -10.00 2.58
C THR A 31 -10.66 -8.68 2.48
N ARG A 32 -9.61 -8.49 3.24
CA ARG A 32 -8.63 -7.38 3.13
C ARG A 32 -7.56 -7.74 2.11
N VAL A 33 -6.78 -6.74 1.59
CA VAL A 33 -6.15 -6.87 0.28
C VAL A 33 -7.21 -7.33 -0.70
N VAL A 34 -7.54 -6.58 -1.72
CA VAL A 34 -8.72 -6.88 -2.56
C VAL A 34 -8.72 -8.34 -3.03
N ASN A 35 -9.78 -9.09 -2.72
CA ASN A 35 -9.93 -10.53 -2.95
C ASN A 35 -8.88 -11.41 -2.24
N GLY A 36 -8.19 -10.91 -1.21
CA GLY A 36 -7.21 -11.66 -0.46
C GLY A 36 -7.84 -12.82 0.33
N SER A 37 -7.04 -13.82 0.65
CA SER A 37 -7.37 -14.91 1.56
C SER A 37 -6.65 -14.74 2.88
N VAL A 38 -7.30 -15.11 3.99
CA VAL A 38 -6.66 -15.09 5.32
C VAL A 38 -5.46 -16.02 5.32
N VAL A 39 -4.32 -15.48 5.77
CA VAL A 39 -3.07 -16.24 5.89
C VAL A 39 -2.52 -16.19 7.31
N SER A 40 -1.64 -17.12 7.63
CA SER A 40 -0.92 -17.10 8.89
C SER A 40 0.31 -16.18 8.77
N VAL A 41 0.55 -15.37 9.80
CA VAL A 41 1.79 -14.59 9.88
C VAL A 41 3.04 -15.48 9.91
N SER A 42 2.92 -16.73 10.36
CA SER A 42 4.02 -17.72 10.30
C SER A 42 4.44 -18.11 8.88
N ASP A 43 3.56 -17.89 7.88
CA ASP A 43 3.89 -18.11 6.47
C ASP A 43 4.58 -16.89 5.86
N TYR A 44 4.49 -15.73 6.52
CA TYR A 44 5.06 -14.44 6.12
C TYR A 44 5.75 -13.75 7.29
N PRO A 45 6.75 -14.38 7.94
CA PRO A 45 7.28 -13.93 9.21
C PRO A 45 8.02 -12.60 9.15
N SER A 46 8.39 -12.13 7.96
CA SER A 46 9.06 -10.84 7.76
C SER A 46 8.12 -9.63 7.67
N ILE A 47 6.78 -9.83 7.80
CA ILE A 47 5.85 -8.71 7.74
C ILE A 47 5.86 -7.87 9.02
N ALA A 48 5.67 -6.56 8.86
CA ALA A 48 5.43 -5.63 9.95
C ALA A 48 4.37 -4.61 9.53
N SER A 49 3.80 -3.91 10.51
CA SER A 49 2.78 -2.89 10.31
C SER A 49 3.18 -1.60 11.00
N LEU A 50 2.83 -0.45 10.40
CA LEU A 50 3.10 0.87 10.95
C LEU A 50 1.84 1.47 11.54
N TYR A 51 1.93 1.92 12.80
CA TYR A 51 0.84 2.55 13.54
C TYR A 51 1.21 3.95 13.99
N TYR A 52 0.22 4.83 14.09
CA TYR A 52 0.33 6.05 14.88
C TYR A 52 -0.03 5.73 16.33
N ASP A 53 0.87 6.03 17.25
CA ASP A 53 0.72 5.71 18.66
C ASP A 53 1.36 6.78 19.57
N SER A 54 0.54 7.63 20.14
CA SER A 54 0.90 8.57 21.21
C SER A 54 0.25 8.19 22.55
N LEU A 55 -0.12 6.90 22.73
CA LEU A 55 -0.85 6.40 23.90
C LEU A 55 -0.17 6.78 25.22
N GLU A 56 1.16 6.65 25.29
CA GLU A 56 1.96 6.95 26.50
C GLU A 56 2.04 8.45 26.82
N TYR A 57 1.70 9.32 25.87
CA TYR A 57 1.81 10.78 25.99
C TYR A 57 0.47 11.45 26.22
N ASN A 58 -0.52 11.16 25.41
CA ASN A 58 -1.83 11.83 25.45
C ASN A 58 -3.02 10.87 25.31
N GLY A 59 -2.77 9.55 25.29
CA GLY A 59 -3.82 8.53 25.20
C GLY A 59 -4.36 8.28 23.79
N ILE A 60 -3.75 8.85 22.74
CA ILE A 60 -4.23 8.73 21.35
C ILE A 60 -3.42 7.65 20.59
N TYR A 61 -4.15 6.82 19.84
CA TYR A 61 -3.58 5.86 18.89
C TYR A 61 -4.60 5.56 17.79
N TYR A 62 -4.12 5.06 16.65
CA TYR A 62 -5.01 4.55 15.60
C TYR A 62 -5.20 3.05 15.76
N SER A 63 -6.43 2.57 15.58
CA SER A 63 -6.77 1.15 15.76
C SER A 63 -6.31 0.24 14.62
N GLY A 64 -6.12 0.78 13.41
CA GLY A 64 -5.59 0.08 12.24
C GLY A 64 -4.22 0.62 11.82
N PRO A 65 -3.41 -0.18 11.11
CA PRO A 65 -2.16 0.29 10.53
C PRO A 65 -2.45 1.24 9.37
N TYR A 66 -1.66 2.31 9.26
CA TYR A 66 -1.76 3.22 8.12
C TYR A 66 -0.84 2.81 6.96
N CYS A 67 0.17 1.95 7.23
CA CYS A 67 1.10 1.39 6.25
C CYS A 67 1.59 0.00 6.70
N GLY A 68 1.99 -0.80 5.73
CA GLY A 68 2.78 -2.00 5.91
C GLY A 68 4.27 -1.73 5.95
N ALA A 69 5.04 -2.71 6.37
CA ALA A 69 6.50 -2.73 6.36
C ALA A 69 7.02 -4.17 6.30
N SER A 70 8.33 -4.32 6.13
CA SER A 70 9.01 -5.62 6.11
C SER A 70 10.29 -5.58 6.95
N ILE A 71 10.59 -6.66 7.64
CA ILE A 71 11.72 -6.78 8.56
C ILE A 71 13.01 -7.03 7.77
N LEU A 72 13.99 -6.12 7.89
CA LEU A 72 15.33 -6.27 7.30
C LEU A 72 16.31 -6.97 8.24
N ASP A 73 16.27 -6.62 9.51
CA ASP A 73 17.02 -7.19 10.61
C ASP A 73 16.34 -6.82 11.95
N PRO A 74 16.80 -7.25 13.13
CA PRO A 74 16.15 -6.93 14.40
C PRO A 74 15.99 -5.44 14.73
N LEU A 75 16.74 -4.55 14.09
CA LEU A 75 16.69 -3.10 14.32
C LEU A 75 16.11 -2.30 13.15
N HIS A 76 15.94 -2.91 11.97
CA HIS A 76 15.55 -2.17 10.78
C HIS A 76 14.34 -2.79 10.08
N VAL A 77 13.42 -1.95 9.62
CA VAL A 77 12.31 -2.33 8.73
C VAL A 77 12.31 -1.48 7.48
N LEU A 78 11.82 -2.07 6.38
CA LEU A 78 11.68 -1.47 5.06
C LEU A 78 10.23 -1.11 4.82
N THR A 79 9.96 0.08 4.28
CA THR A 79 8.63 0.58 3.94
C THR A 79 8.71 1.57 2.77
N ALA A 80 7.60 2.20 2.38
CA ALA A 80 7.57 3.26 1.39
C ALA A 80 7.94 4.62 2.03
N ALA A 81 8.56 5.52 1.26
CA ALA A 81 8.92 6.85 1.75
C ALA A 81 7.69 7.72 2.01
N HIS A 82 6.61 7.56 1.22
CA HIS A 82 5.38 8.29 1.47
C HIS A 82 4.72 7.94 2.81
N CYS A 83 5.00 6.76 3.39
CA CYS A 83 4.53 6.36 4.72
C CYS A 83 5.17 7.16 5.87
N VAL A 84 6.29 7.85 5.60
CA VAL A 84 7.08 8.54 6.63
C VAL A 84 7.19 10.04 6.39
N THR A 85 6.58 10.54 5.32
CA THR A 85 6.55 11.95 4.93
C THR A 85 5.12 12.51 4.99
N GLY A 86 4.93 13.80 4.77
CA GLY A 86 3.61 14.40 4.60
C GLY A 86 2.92 14.88 5.88
N SER A 87 3.33 14.42 7.07
CA SER A 87 2.84 14.91 8.37
C SER A 87 3.96 15.14 9.35
N ALA A 88 3.94 16.27 10.07
CA ALA A 88 4.96 16.60 11.07
C ALA A 88 4.91 15.70 12.31
N SER A 89 3.73 15.20 12.68
CA SER A 89 3.54 14.37 13.88
C SER A 89 3.73 12.88 13.63
N LEU A 90 3.47 12.41 12.41
CA LEU A 90 3.51 11.00 12.09
C LEU A 90 4.86 10.34 12.42
N PRO A 91 6.02 10.90 12.00
CA PRO A 91 7.31 10.32 12.36
C PRO A 91 7.54 10.24 13.87
N LEU A 92 7.08 11.25 14.63
CA LEU A 92 7.31 11.34 16.08
C LEU A 92 6.64 10.20 16.85
N PHE A 93 5.43 9.81 16.42
CA PHE A 93 4.59 8.83 17.12
C PHE A 93 4.44 7.53 16.36
N MET A 94 5.28 7.29 15.36
CA MET A 94 5.31 6.06 14.59
C MET A 94 5.79 4.90 15.45
N VAL A 95 5.05 3.78 15.37
CA VAL A 95 5.35 2.50 16.02
C VAL A 95 5.34 1.40 14.98
N VAL A 96 6.34 0.54 15.03
CA VAL A 96 6.41 -0.71 14.26
C VAL A 96 5.86 -1.85 15.10
N VAL A 97 4.94 -2.61 14.52
CA VAL A 97 4.38 -3.83 15.09
C VAL A 97 4.76 -5.00 14.19
N PRO A 98 5.79 -5.79 14.54
CA PRO A 98 6.17 -6.96 13.75
C PRO A 98 5.17 -8.09 13.92
N GLN A 99 5.00 -8.90 12.88
CA GLN A 99 4.31 -10.18 12.89
C GLN A 99 2.87 -10.12 13.45
N LEU A 100 2.13 -9.05 13.13
CA LEU A 100 0.75 -8.89 13.57
C LEU A 100 -0.18 -9.82 12.78
N GLN A 101 -0.91 -10.71 13.47
CA GLN A 101 -1.89 -11.61 12.84
C GLN A 101 -3.27 -10.99 12.71
N ASP A 102 -3.68 -10.21 13.71
CA ASP A 102 -5.00 -9.57 13.77
C ASP A 102 -4.86 -8.20 14.45
N GLU A 103 -5.30 -7.15 13.80
CA GLU A 103 -5.25 -5.76 14.29
C GLU A 103 -5.96 -5.56 15.62
N LYS A 104 -6.97 -6.39 15.94
CA LYS A 104 -7.64 -6.38 17.25
C LYS A 104 -6.70 -6.63 18.42
N GLN A 105 -5.51 -7.14 18.16
CA GLN A 105 -4.47 -7.29 19.18
C GLN A 105 -3.82 -5.94 19.54
N TYR A 106 -3.91 -4.95 18.64
CA TYR A 106 -3.37 -3.61 18.89
C TYR A 106 -4.33 -2.78 19.76
N PRO A 107 -3.86 -2.00 20.75
CA PRO A 107 -2.45 -1.89 21.21
C PRO A 107 -2.14 -2.79 22.43
N PHE A 108 -3.10 -3.56 22.96
CA PHE A 108 -3.03 -4.21 24.27
C PHE A 108 -2.84 -5.73 24.23
N GLY A 109 -2.77 -6.34 23.06
CA GLY A 109 -2.51 -7.78 22.90
C GLY A 109 -1.07 -8.16 23.21
N ASN A 110 -0.77 -9.46 23.06
CA ASN A 110 0.60 -9.96 23.18
C ASN A 110 1.38 -9.66 21.90
N ILE A 111 1.73 -8.40 21.69
CA ILE A 111 2.42 -7.87 20.53
C ILE A 111 3.60 -6.99 20.95
N GLN A 112 4.56 -6.82 20.06
CA GLN A 112 5.64 -5.85 20.23
C GLN A 112 5.22 -4.51 19.63
N ARG A 113 5.46 -3.41 20.33
CA ARG A 113 5.25 -2.03 19.87
C ARG A 113 6.58 -1.29 19.98
N LEU A 114 7.20 -1.00 18.86
CA LEU A 114 8.60 -0.54 18.82
C LEU A 114 8.68 0.86 18.21
N ARG A 115 9.18 1.82 18.98
CA ARG A 115 9.37 3.20 18.53
C ARG A 115 10.43 3.29 17.44
N VAL A 116 10.16 4.10 16.42
CA VAL A 116 11.15 4.49 15.43
C VAL A 116 12.07 5.57 16.01
N ARG A 117 13.36 5.45 15.73
CA ARG A 117 14.40 6.40 16.13
C ARG A 117 14.99 7.17 14.97
N GLU A 118 15.25 6.50 13.83
CA GLU A 118 15.87 7.12 12.67
C GLU A 118 15.11 6.72 11.41
N ILE A 119 14.95 7.67 10.49
CA ILE A 119 14.26 7.47 9.21
C ILE A 119 15.21 7.82 8.08
N TYR A 120 15.30 6.92 7.09
CA TYR A 120 16.13 7.04 5.91
C TYR A 120 15.27 6.91 4.65
N TYR A 121 15.41 7.80 3.69
CA TYR A 121 14.86 7.70 2.34
C TYR A 121 15.75 8.44 1.35
N PRO A 122 15.76 8.10 0.04
CA PRO A 122 16.59 8.77 -0.95
C PRO A 122 16.25 10.25 -1.10
N ASP A 123 17.29 11.10 -1.36
CA ASP A 123 17.10 12.53 -1.69
C ASP A 123 16.26 12.74 -2.96
N SER A 124 16.25 11.76 -3.85
CA SER A 124 15.51 11.75 -5.10
C SER A 124 14.06 11.39 -4.97
N PHE A 125 13.58 10.97 -3.79
CA PHE A 125 12.15 10.74 -3.56
C PHE A 125 11.34 12.01 -3.78
N ILE A 126 10.29 11.91 -4.60
CA ILE A 126 9.34 13.00 -4.83
C ILE A 126 7.95 12.51 -4.51
N ASP A 127 7.36 13.10 -3.47
CA ASP A 127 6.03 12.81 -3.00
C ASP A 127 4.96 13.44 -3.90
N SER A 128 4.78 12.90 -5.11
CA SER A 128 3.84 13.43 -6.08
C SER A 128 3.33 12.40 -7.08
N ALA A 129 2.00 12.31 -7.18
CA ALA A 129 1.30 11.55 -8.20
C ALA A 129 1.57 12.05 -9.63
N GLN A 130 1.93 13.32 -9.79
CA GLN A 130 2.21 13.92 -11.11
C GLN A 130 3.47 13.32 -11.77
N VAL A 131 4.36 12.74 -10.97
CA VAL A 131 5.59 12.08 -11.41
C VAL A 131 5.67 10.62 -10.94
N LEU A 132 4.54 10.04 -10.51
CA LEU A 132 4.40 8.64 -10.12
C LEU A 132 5.34 8.22 -8.98
N PHE A 133 5.55 9.09 -7.96
CA PHE A 133 6.29 8.79 -6.73
C PHE A 133 7.65 8.09 -6.97
N PRO A 134 8.59 8.67 -7.72
CA PRO A 134 9.89 8.04 -7.96
C PRO A 134 10.65 7.87 -6.65
N ASP A 135 11.41 6.77 -6.55
CA ASP A 135 12.25 6.43 -5.40
C ASP A 135 11.49 6.32 -4.05
N ASP A 136 10.25 5.82 -4.09
CA ASP A 136 9.34 5.68 -2.94
C ASP A 136 9.74 4.49 -2.05
N ILE A 137 10.81 4.65 -1.28
CA ILE A 137 11.38 3.65 -0.37
C ILE A 137 11.95 4.32 0.87
N ALA A 138 11.78 3.70 2.04
CA ALA A 138 12.36 4.14 3.29
C ALA A 138 12.82 2.96 4.15
N VAL A 139 13.88 3.18 4.93
CA VAL A 139 14.30 2.29 6.02
C VAL A 139 14.08 3.01 7.34
N LEU A 140 13.46 2.32 8.27
CA LEU A 140 13.24 2.77 9.64
C LEU A 140 14.16 2.01 10.57
N LYS A 141 14.93 2.74 11.40
CA LYS A 141 15.69 2.16 12.48
C LYS A 141 14.96 2.33 13.80
N LEU A 142 14.81 1.24 14.51
CA LEU A 142 14.09 1.18 15.77
C LEU A 142 14.95 1.68 16.95
N ALA A 143 14.28 2.16 17.99
CA ALA A 143 14.93 2.54 19.24
C ALA A 143 15.42 1.32 20.04
N THR A 144 14.75 0.17 19.89
CA THR A 144 15.07 -1.11 20.52
C THR A 144 14.90 -2.24 19.51
N ALA A 145 15.68 -3.31 19.67
CA ALA A 145 15.59 -4.45 18.78
C ALA A 145 14.28 -5.22 18.94
N MET A 146 13.74 -5.72 17.82
CA MET A 146 12.63 -6.68 17.78
C MET A 146 13.08 -8.02 18.40
N ASN A 147 12.19 -8.66 19.13
CA ASN A 147 12.37 -10.03 19.56
C ASN A 147 11.83 -10.98 18.47
N ILE A 148 12.69 -11.34 17.53
CA ILE A 148 12.43 -12.15 16.33
C ILE A 148 13.57 -13.13 16.08
N ASP A 149 13.36 -14.10 15.20
CA ASP A 149 14.46 -14.89 14.64
C ASP A 149 15.17 -14.06 13.56
N ALA A 150 16.40 -13.62 13.84
CA ALA A 150 17.18 -12.75 12.95
C ALA A 150 17.59 -13.42 11.62
N ILE A 151 17.32 -14.69 11.43
CA ILE A 151 17.62 -15.43 10.19
C ILE A 151 16.35 -15.75 9.40
N ASN A 152 15.30 -16.21 10.10
CA ASN A 152 14.10 -16.75 9.46
C ASN A 152 12.96 -15.72 9.35
N ASP A 153 12.96 -14.69 10.18
CA ASP A 153 11.89 -13.68 10.22
C ASP A 153 12.24 -12.40 9.44
N VAL A 154 13.30 -12.43 8.64
CA VAL A 154 13.74 -11.29 7.81
C VAL A 154 13.49 -11.54 6.33
N ILE A 155 13.40 -10.48 5.53
CA ILE A 155 13.19 -10.62 4.10
C ILE A 155 14.39 -11.26 3.40
N VAL A 156 14.10 -12.09 2.40
CA VAL A 156 15.06 -12.45 1.36
C VAL A 156 14.95 -11.42 0.24
N ARG A 157 16.03 -10.70 -0.06
CA ARG A 157 16.09 -9.73 -1.17
C ARG A 157 16.49 -10.42 -2.48
N PRO A 158 16.00 -10.00 -3.65
CA PRO A 158 16.41 -10.55 -4.92
C PRO A 158 17.89 -10.27 -5.21
N SER A 159 18.54 -11.18 -5.92
CA SER A 159 19.92 -11.02 -6.40
C SER A 159 20.00 -10.45 -7.84
N ASP A 160 18.91 -10.56 -8.58
CA ASP A 160 18.76 -10.11 -9.96
C ASP A 160 17.26 -9.87 -10.26
N GLU A 161 16.94 -9.51 -11.51
CA GLU A 161 15.58 -9.23 -11.97
C GLU A 161 14.95 -10.39 -12.76
N SER A 162 15.42 -11.62 -12.61
CA SER A 162 14.89 -12.80 -13.34
C SER A 162 13.41 -13.08 -13.07
N TYR A 163 12.87 -12.56 -11.98
CA TYR A 163 11.44 -12.59 -11.66
C TYR A 163 10.57 -11.72 -12.60
N ARG A 164 11.14 -10.74 -13.33
CA ARG A 164 10.41 -9.90 -14.28
C ARG A 164 9.97 -10.67 -15.53
N SER A 165 9.16 -11.69 -15.34
CA SER A 165 8.64 -12.52 -16.43
C SER A 165 7.21 -12.97 -16.18
N ALA A 166 6.44 -13.15 -17.25
CA ALA A 166 5.06 -13.65 -17.16
C ALA A 166 5.00 -15.04 -16.54
N GLY A 167 3.97 -15.30 -15.74
CA GLY A 167 3.71 -16.60 -15.13
C GLY A 167 4.51 -16.90 -13.87
N GLN A 168 5.33 -15.99 -13.38
CA GLN A 168 5.93 -16.11 -12.05
C GLN A 168 4.86 -15.92 -10.97
N PRO A 169 4.91 -16.68 -9.86
CA PRO A 169 3.94 -16.56 -8.77
C PRO A 169 4.29 -15.40 -7.84
N PHE A 170 3.49 -14.34 -7.90
CA PHE A 170 3.63 -13.19 -7.01
C PHE A 170 2.44 -13.08 -6.06
N PHE A 171 2.71 -12.51 -4.88
CA PHE A 171 1.72 -12.25 -3.84
C PHE A 171 1.98 -10.91 -3.16
N THR A 172 0.92 -10.19 -2.82
CA THR A 172 0.97 -9.11 -1.83
C THR A 172 0.35 -9.58 -0.53
N VAL A 173 0.85 -9.08 0.60
CA VAL A 173 0.40 -9.46 1.94
C VAL A 173 0.26 -8.21 2.79
N GLY A 174 -0.84 -8.08 3.51
CA GLY A 174 -1.06 -6.90 4.34
C GLY A 174 -2.38 -6.90 5.12
N HIS A 175 -2.61 -5.77 5.77
CA HIS A 175 -3.82 -5.44 6.53
C HIS A 175 -4.61 -4.29 5.88
N GLY A 176 -4.34 -3.96 4.63
CA GLY A 176 -5.05 -2.89 3.92
C GLY A 176 -6.51 -3.23 3.62
N ASN A 177 -7.27 -2.24 3.20
CA ASN A 177 -8.70 -2.38 2.92
C ASN A 177 -9.01 -3.46 1.88
N THR A 178 -10.18 -4.10 2.01
CA THR A 178 -10.67 -5.14 1.11
C THR A 178 -11.25 -4.60 -0.18
N GLN A 179 -11.66 -3.35 -0.13
CA GLN A 179 -12.09 -2.51 -1.24
C GLN A 179 -11.97 -1.05 -0.82
N THR A 180 -12.08 -0.14 -1.75
CA THR A 180 -12.02 1.31 -1.46
C THR A 180 -13.01 1.67 -0.34
N ASN A 181 -12.51 2.27 0.74
CA ASN A 181 -13.27 2.70 1.93
C ASN A 181 -13.98 1.57 2.73
N ASP A 182 -13.51 0.34 2.64
CA ASP A 182 -13.99 -0.77 3.48
C ASP A 182 -12.84 -1.42 4.25
N ASP A 183 -12.87 -1.26 5.57
CA ASP A 183 -11.90 -1.75 6.55
C ASP A 183 -12.55 -2.78 7.50
N SER A 184 -13.30 -3.72 6.95
CA SER A 184 -14.16 -4.62 7.74
C SER A 184 -13.49 -5.89 8.28
N ASP A 185 -12.36 -6.34 7.70
CA ASP A 185 -11.57 -7.49 8.20
C ASP A 185 -10.30 -7.01 8.90
N THR A 186 -9.91 -7.60 10.00
CA THR A 186 -8.75 -7.20 10.81
C THR A 186 -7.57 -8.17 10.74
N ARG A 187 -7.72 -9.26 9.96
CA ARG A 187 -6.72 -10.34 9.85
C ARG A 187 -5.73 -10.09 8.73
N LEU A 188 -4.56 -10.70 8.83
CA LEU A 188 -3.56 -10.68 7.76
C LEU A 188 -4.08 -11.43 6.53
N LEU A 189 -3.98 -10.82 5.35
CA LEU A 189 -4.43 -11.38 4.09
C LEU A 189 -3.33 -11.40 3.03
N ALA A 190 -3.46 -12.32 2.07
CA ALA A 190 -2.62 -12.39 0.89
C ALA A 190 -3.47 -12.50 -0.39
N ALA A 191 -3.04 -11.83 -1.46
CA ALA A 191 -3.61 -11.98 -2.79
C ALA A 191 -2.54 -12.22 -3.85
N SER A 192 -2.84 -13.07 -4.84
CA SER A 192 -1.97 -13.31 -5.98
C SER A 192 -1.96 -12.12 -6.94
N LEU A 193 -0.79 -11.83 -7.51
CA LEU A 193 -0.55 -10.77 -8.48
C LEU A 193 0.07 -11.34 -9.76
N ASN A 194 -0.14 -10.65 -10.88
CA ASN A 194 0.42 -10.98 -12.18
C ASN A 194 1.33 -9.84 -12.63
N TYR A 195 2.57 -10.15 -12.98
CA TYR A 195 3.53 -9.16 -13.47
C TYR A 195 3.04 -8.47 -14.74
N VAL A 196 3.20 -7.17 -14.80
CA VAL A 196 2.95 -6.32 -15.98
C VAL A 196 4.25 -5.64 -16.38
N ALA A 197 4.65 -5.78 -17.65
CA ALA A 197 5.86 -5.14 -18.16
C ALA A 197 5.78 -3.60 -18.07
N ASN A 198 6.91 -2.94 -17.81
CA ASN A 198 6.93 -1.50 -17.52
C ASN A 198 6.44 -0.62 -18.68
N ASP A 199 6.58 -1.04 -19.93
CA ASP A 199 6.04 -0.33 -21.10
C ASP A 199 4.50 -0.35 -21.12
N LEU A 200 3.89 -1.49 -20.81
CA LEU A 200 2.43 -1.63 -20.65
C LEU A 200 1.94 -0.87 -19.42
N CYS A 201 2.70 -0.92 -18.33
CA CYS A 201 2.40 -0.18 -17.12
C CYS A 201 2.43 1.33 -17.39
N ALA A 202 3.47 1.85 -18.02
CA ALA A 202 3.59 3.25 -18.40
C ALA A 202 2.44 3.71 -19.31
N ALA A 203 2.01 2.87 -20.25
CA ALA A 203 0.89 3.18 -21.14
C ALA A 203 -0.46 3.30 -20.40
N THR A 204 -0.57 2.72 -19.19
CA THR A 204 -1.78 2.77 -18.37
C THR A 204 -2.00 4.16 -17.76
N PHE A 205 -0.94 4.87 -17.40
CA PHE A 205 -1.02 6.15 -16.69
C PHE A 205 -0.82 7.35 -17.60
N SER A 206 -1.59 8.43 -17.41
CA SER A 206 -1.38 9.69 -18.14
C SER A 206 0.01 10.31 -17.85
N ALA A 207 0.54 10.06 -16.67
CA ALA A 207 1.89 10.44 -16.24
C ALA A 207 2.94 9.35 -16.53
N GLY A 208 2.63 8.32 -17.32
CA GLY A 208 3.46 7.14 -17.51
C GLY A 208 4.88 7.41 -18.03
N ARG A 209 5.12 8.55 -18.69
CA ARG A 209 6.48 8.99 -19.06
C ARG A 209 7.42 9.19 -17.87
N TYR A 210 6.88 9.27 -16.66
CA TYR A 210 7.64 9.40 -15.41
C TYR A 210 7.81 8.06 -14.68
N LEU A 211 7.17 6.99 -15.16
CA LEU A 211 7.43 5.65 -14.63
C LEU A 211 8.90 5.31 -14.88
N THR A 212 9.58 4.89 -13.82
CA THR A 212 11.01 4.56 -13.88
C THR A 212 11.22 3.04 -14.00
N SER A 213 12.41 2.60 -14.36
CA SER A 213 12.79 1.18 -14.34
C SER A 213 12.81 0.62 -12.91
N LYS A 214 12.93 1.49 -11.90
CA LYS A 214 12.94 1.13 -10.47
C LYS A 214 11.55 0.89 -9.88
N GLN A 215 10.54 0.79 -10.72
CA GLN A 215 9.17 0.47 -10.35
C GLN A 215 8.75 -0.83 -11.04
N ILE A 216 8.00 -1.66 -10.33
CA ILE A 216 7.47 -2.91 -10.84
C ILE A 216 5.94 -2.89 -10.73
N CYS A 217 5.25 -3.33 -11.77
CA CYS A 217 3.81 -3.22 -11.89
C CYS A 217 3.14 -4.59 -11.89
N PHE A 218 1.95 -4.62 -11.30
CA PHE A 218 1.14 -5.82 -11.26
C PHE A 218 -0.32 -5.54 -11.61
N ASP A 219 -0.94 -6.55 -12.19
CA ASP A 219 -2.39 -6.68 -12.33
C ASP A 219 -2.89 -7.84 -11.46
N GLY A 220 -4.18 -7.90 -11.19
CA GLY A 220 -4.80 -8.97 -10.43
C GLY A 220 -5.81 -9.78 -11.22
N SER A 221 -6.06 -11.00 -10.79
CA SER A 221 -7.14 -11.83 -11.34
C SER A 221 -8.49 -11.25 -10.98
N TYR A 222 -9.43 -11.23 -11.93
CA TYR A 222 -10.80 -10.76 -11.72
C TYR A 222 -11.63 -11.79 -10.95
N SER A 223 -12.38 -11.32 -9.95
CA SER A 223 -13.36 -12.12 -9.21
C SER A 223 -14.79 -11.74 -9.62
N SER A 224 -15.55 -12.70 -10.07
CA SER A 224 -16.98 -12.49 -10.38
C SER A 224 -17.85 -12.28 -9.14
N VAL A 225 -17.32 -12.58 -7.94
CA VAL A 225 -18.03 -12.40 -6.66
C VAL A 225 -17.96 -10.95 -6.21
N SER A 226 -16.76 -10.39 -6.10
CA SER A 226 -16.53 -8.99 -5.72
C SER A 226 -16.68 -8.01 -6.88
N GLN A 227 -16.59 -8.51 -8.13
CA GLN A 227 -16.47 -7.72 -9.37
C GLN A 227 -15.22 -6.83 -9.40
N LEU A 228 -14.21 -7.15 -8.63
CA LEU A 228 -12.92 -6.47 -8.53
C LEU A 228 -11.79 -7.43 -8.96
N LYS A 229 -10.63 -6.89 -9.29
CA LYS A 229 -9.39 -7.62 -9.45
C LYS A 229 -8.64 -7.68 -8.12
N ASN A 230 -7.78 -8.70 -7.96
CA ASN A 230 -6.83 -8.71 -6.84
C ASN A 230 -5.97 -7.44 -6.88
N SER A 231 -5.74 -6.81 -5.73
CA SER A 231 -5.01 -5.54 -5.66
C SER A 231 -4.56 -5.27 -4.24
N THR A 232 -3.53 -4.46 -4.10
CA THR A 232 -3.31 -3.70 -2.86
C THR A 232 -4.37 -2.61 -2.73
N CYS A 233 -4.61 -2.15 -1.51
CA CYS A 233 -5.53 -1.08 -1.20
C CYS A 233 -4.96 -0.17 -0.09
N HIS A 234 -5.76 0.75 0.44
CA HIS A 234 -5.37 1.63 1.55
C HIS A 234 -4.94 0.80 2.75
N GLY A 235 -3.82 1.16 3.37
CA GLY A 235 -3.20 0.42 4.47
C GLY A 235 -2.14 -0.60 4.03
N ASP A 236 -2.12 -1.04 2.75
CA ASP A 236 -1.08 -1.92 2.22
C ASP A 236 0.19 -1.16 1.79
N SER A 237 0.15 0.16 1.71
CA SER A 237 1.28 1.05 1.38
C SER A 237 2.54 0.67 2.15
N GLY A 238 3.69 0.56 1.48
CA GLY A 238 4.96 0.12 2.10
C GLY A 238 5.05 -1.37 2.43
N GLY A 239 3.94 -2.11 2.32
CA GLY A 239 3.91 -3.56 2.46
C GLY A 239 4.52 -4.30 1.26
N PRO A 240 4.78 -5.61 1.40
CA PRO A 240 5.56 -6.39 0.45
C PRO A 240 4.79 -6.87 -0.78
N ALA A 241 5.52 -6.95 -1.91
CA ALA A 241 5.26 -7.91 -2.98
C ALA A 241 6.30 -9.02 -2.90
N TYR A 242 5.85 -10.27 -2.76
CA TYR A 242 6.71 -11.45 -2.73
C TYR A 242 6.65 -12.20 -4.05
N TRP A 243 7.80 -12.65 -4.51
CA TRP A 243 7.96 -13.67 -5.53
C TRP A 243 8.21 -15.02 -4.85
N ASN A 244 7.41 -16.02 -5.17
CA ASN A 244 7.67 -17.39 -4.70
C ASN A 244 8.65 -18.09 -5.67
N ASN A 245 9.92 -18.01 -5.32
CA ASN A 245 10.98 -18.71 -6.07
C ASN A 245 11.15 -20.14 -5.53
N ASN A 246 10.40 -21.08 -6.09
CA ASN A 246 10.48 -22.51 -5.74
C ASN A 246 10.33 -22.77 -4.23
N GLY A 247 9.40 -22.09 -3.58
CA GLY A 247 9.13 -22.22 -2.15
C GLY A 247 9.85 -21.20 -1.25
N THR A 248 10.80 -20.44 -1.78
CA THR A 248 11.43 -19.32 -1.07
C THR A 248 10.69 -18.03 -1.40
N LEU A 249 10.17 -17.33 -0.39
CA LEU A 249 9.57 -16.01 -0.57
C LEU A 249 10.66 -14.94 -0.68
N VAL A 250 10.81 -14.38 -1.86
CA VAL A 250 11.73 -13.26 -2.14
C VAL A 250 10.92 -11.99 -2.27
N GLN A 251 11.20 -10.99 -1.45
CA GLN A 251 10.50 -9.71 -1.55
C GLN A 251 11.10 -8.89 -2.71
N VAL A 252 10.28 -8.61 -3.73
CA VAL A 252 10.70 -7.90 -4.94
C VAL A 252 10.24 -6.45 -4.96
N GLY A 253 9.20 -6.09 -4.19
CA GLY A 253 8.62 -4.75 -4.23
C GLY A 253 8.05 -4.29 -2.90
N LEU A 254 7.83 -2.96 -2.84
CA LEU A 254 7.13 -2.24 -1.78
C LEU A 254 5.92 -1.55 -2.40
N THR A 255 4.74 -1.74 -1.84
CA THR A 255 3.51 -1.09 -2.30
C THR A 255 3.67 0.43 -2.30
N SER A 256 3.51 1.06 -3.46
CA SER A 256 3.67 2.50 -3.64
C SER A 256 2.34 3.19 -3.99
N PHE A 257 1.71 2.81 -5.10
CA PHE A 257 0.43 3.39 -5.51
C PHE A 257 -0.37 2.47 -6.41
N GLY A 258 -1.61 2.85 -6.69
CA GLY A 258 -2.51 2.16 -7.61
C GLY A 258 -3.64 3.06 -8.11
N PRO A 259 -4.63 2.52 -8.82
CA PRO A 259 -5.86 3.22 -9.17
C PRO A 259 -6.63 3.67 -7.92
N GLN A 260 -7.35 4.79 -8.02
CA GLN A 260 -8.17 5.33 -6.92
C GLN A 260 -9.20 4.32 -6.39
N THR A 261 -9.79 3.53 -7.27
CA THR A 261 -10.62 2.39 -6.88
C THR A 261 -9.76 1.14 -6.86
N CYS A 262 -9.56 0.58 -5.67
CA CYS A 262 -8.76 -0.62 -5.50
C CYS A 262 -9.37 -1.79 -6.28
N GLY A 263 -8.55 -2.45 -7.10
CA GLY A 263 -8.97 -3.59 -7.89
C GLY A 263 -9.97 -3.28 -9.02
N ASP A 264 -10.09 -2.02 -9.46
CA ASP A 264 -10.97 -1.64 -10.57
C ASP A 264 -10.67 -2.48 -11.83
N PRO A 265 -11.64 -3.28 -12.34
CA PRO A 265 -11.43 -4.18 -13.46
C PRO A 265 -11.16 -3.46 -14.79
N GLN A 266 -11.45 -2.16 -14.88
CA GLN A 266 -11.20 -1.36 -16.08
C GLN A 266 -9.72 -1.02 -16.26
N TRP A 267 -8.90 -1.13 -15.21
CA TRP A 267 -7.48 -0.83 -15.27
C TRP A 267 -6.66 -2.09 -15.56
N PRO A 268 -5.69 -2.04 -16.49
CA PRO A 268 -4.78 -3.16 -16.79
C PRO A 268 -3.64 -3.29 -15.77
N VAL A 269 -3.52 -2.34 -14.81
CA VAL A 269 -2.59 -2.36 -13.68
C VAL A 269 -3.38 -2.03 -12.43
N THR A 270 -3.30 -2.88 -11.41
CA THR A 270 -4.01 -2.68 -10.15
C THR A 270 -3.10 -2.19 -9.03
N SER A 271 -1.78 -2.38 -9.16
CA SER A 271 -0.81 -2.00 -8.12
C SER A 271 0.57 -1.73 -8.72
N VAL A 272 1.22 -0.66 -8.26
CA VAL A 272 2.60 -0.32 -8.60
C VAL A 272 3.44 -0.31 -7.32
N PHE A 273 4.62 -0.91 -7.42
CA PHE A 273 5.55 -1.08 -6.31
C PHE A 273 6.90 -0.45 -6.64
N THR A 274 7.60 0.03 -5.63
CA THR A 274 9.02 0.34 -5.73
C THR A 274 9.80 -0.96 -5.73
N GLU A 275 10.66 -1.20 -6.71
CA GLU A 275 11.42 -2.44 -6.87
C GLU A 275 12.65 -2.47 -5.96
N ILE A 276 12.78 -3.50 -5.13
CA ILE A 276 13.82 -3.56 -4.10
C ILE A 276 15.21 -3.79 -4.67
N GLN A 277 15.33 -4.52 -5.78
CA GLN A 277 16.62 -4.86 -6.40
C GLN A 277 17.45 -3.61 -6.71
N ASP A 278 16.81 -2.58 -7.24
CA ASP A 278 17.46 -1.32 -7.60
C ASP A 278 18.05 -0.54 -6.41
N TYR A 279 17.55 -0.84 -5.21
CA TYR A 279 17.98 -0.16 -3.97
C TYR A 279 18.85 -1.03 -3.08
N SER A 280 19.27 -2.23 -3.52
CA SER A 280 20.05 -3.16 -2.70
C SER A 280 21.31 -2.51 -2.11
N THR A 281 22.06 -1.77 -2.92
CA THR A 281 23.26 -1.04 -2.47
C THR A 281 22.94 0.08 -1.48
N TRP A 282 21.83 0.81 -1.68
CA TRP A 282 21.42 1.87 -0.78
C TRP A 282 20.95 1.29 0.57
N ILE A 283 20.16 0.21 0.55
CA ILE A 283 19.75 -0.52 1.76
C ILE A 283 21.00 -0.97 2.55
N ASP A 284 21.99 -1.58 1.88
CA ASP A 284 23.22 -2.04 2.53
C ASP A 284 24.03 -0.88 3.15
N ARG A 285 24.01 0.31 2.53
CA ARG A 285 24.63 1.51 3.11
C ARG A 285 23.90 1.96 4.37
N VAL A 286 22.58 1.94 4.40
CA VAL A 286 21.78 2.24 5.60
C VAL A 286 22.11 1.24 6.71
N LEU A 287 22.01 -0.07 6.44
CA LEU A 287 22.25 -1.12 7.44
C LEU A 287 23.69 -1.10 7.98
N SER A 288 24.66 -0.70 7.16
CA SER A 288 26.05 -0.55 7.61
C SER A 288 26.38 0.82 8.25
N GLY A 289 25.37 1.68 8.45
CA GLY A 289 25.54 3.02 9.07
C GLY A 289 26.32 4.00 8.19
N LYS A 290 26.36 3.80 6.87
CA LYS A 290 27.04 4.68 5.89
C LYS A 290 26.10 5.69 5.23
N GLU A 291 24.84 5.65 5.56
CA GLU A 291 23.83 6.61 5.10
C GLU A 291 23.45 7.56 6.23
N THR A 292 23.11 8.80 5.91
CA THR A 292 22.69 9.79 6.90
C THR A 292 21.16 9.73 7.04
N ALA A 293 20.68 9.65 8.28
CA ALA A 293 19.26 9.70 8.56
C ALA A 293 18.67 11.06 8.14
N LYS A 294 17.50 11.04 7.51
CA LYS A 294 16.72 12.25 7.18
C LYS A 294 16.07 12.84 8.40
N ILE A 295 15.63 11.97 9.31
CA ILE A 295 14.98 12.37 10.56
C ILE A 295 15.57 11.52 11.67
N VAL A 296 16.02 12.19 12.76
CA VAL A 296 16.41 11.54 14.01
C VAL A 296 15.42 11.95 15.06
N ILE A 297 14.62 11.00 15.53
CA ILE A 297 13.51 11.26 16.46
C ILE A 297 14.03 11.15 17.89
N THR A 298 13.81 12.20 18.67
CA THR A 298 14.17 12.28 20.09
C THR A 298 12.93 12.37 20.96
N GLU A 299 13.06 12.01 22.22
CA GLU A 299 12.00 12.17 23.21
C GLU A 299 11.60 13.65 23.38
N GLN A 300 12.58 14.56 23.34
CA GLN A 300 12.32 15.98 23.43
C GLN A 300 11.42 16.48 22.29
N MET A 301 11.61 16.01 21.06
CA MET A 301 10.75 16.39 19.92
C MET A 301 9.29 15.99 20.16
N ARG A 302 9.03 14.85 20.79
CA ARG A 302 7.66 14.40 21.14
C ARG A 302 7.03 15.31 22.18
N VAL A 303 7.81 15.66 23.22
CA VAL A 303 7.37 16.58 24.28
C VAL A 303 7.10 17.97 23.70
N ASP A 304 8.00 18.51 22.88
CA ASP A 304 7.85 19.82 22.25
C ASP A 304 6.62 19.86 21.34
N TYR A 305 6.36 18.77 20.57
CA TYR A 305 5.15 18.68 19.76
C TYR A 305 3.86 18.77 20.60
N LEU A 306 3.81 18.05 21.71
CA LEU A 306 2.64 18.05 22.59
C LEU A 306 2.44 19.40 23.31
N ASN A 307 3.51 20.14 23.54
CA ASN A 307 3.46 21.49 24.13
C ASN A 307 3.17 22.58 23.08
N GLY A 308 3.17 22.25 21.79
CA GLY A 308 3.01 23.23 20.70
C GLY A 308 4.29 23.98 20.32
N ASP A 309 5.44 23.54 20.83
CA ASP A 309 6.76 24.17 20.63
C ASP A 309 7.58 23.50 19.49
N TYR A 310 7.11 22.36 18.97
CA TYR A 310 7.80 21.63 17.90
C TYR A 310 7.70 22.36 16.56
N VAL A 311 8.85 22.68 15.98
CA VAL A 311 8.97 23.22 14.63
C VAL A 311 9.53 22.11 13.74
N PRO A 312 8.74 21.54 12.83
CA PRO A 312 9.25 20.52 11.90
C PRO A 312 10.29 21.13 10.99
N GLU A 313 11.35 20.39 10.71
CA GLU A 313 12.29 20.74 9.65
C GLU A 313 11.55 20.71 8.31
N ALA A 314 11.60 21.81 7.54
CA ALA A 314 10.83 21.94 6.31
C ALA A 314 11.27 20.86 5.31
N ALA A 315 10.38 19.94 4.98
CA ALA A 315 10.63 18.94 3.97
C ALA A 315 10.84 19.61 2.59
N ASN A 316 11.99 19.40 1.96
CA ASN A 316 12.39 19.94 0.65
C ASN A 316 11.63 19.28 -0.53
N THR A 317 10.33 19.00 -0.38
CA THR A 317 9.56 18.18 -1.33
C THR A 317 9.19 18.90 -2.64
N THR A 318 9.09 20.22 -2.65
CA THR A 318 8.69 21.00 -3.84
C THR A 318 9.83 21.27 -4.83
N ALA A 319 11.06 21.45 -4.34
CA ALA A 319 12.21 21.75 -5.21
C ALA A 319 12.54 20.61 -6.20
N GLY A 320 12.37 19.36 -5.78
CA GLY A 320 12.58 18.19 -6.63
C GLY A 320 11.55 18.07 -7.75
N LEU A 321 10.27 18.30 -7.43
CA LEU A 321 9.18 18.25 -8.42
C LEU A 321 9.37 19.30 -9.52
N ASP A 322 9.68 20.55 -9.16
CA ASP A 322 9.90 21.64 -10.11
C ASP A 322 11.10 21.34 -11.03
N ALA A 323 12.18 20.74 -10.50
CA ALA A 323 13.35 20.34 -11.27
C ALA A 323 13.03 19.25 -12.30
N VAL A 324 12.25 18.22 -11.91
CA VAL A 324 11.84 17.14 -12.83
C VAL A 324 10.91 17.66 -13.91
N LEU A 325 9.91 18.46 -13.55
CA LEU A 325 8.96 19.05 -14.51
C LEU A 325 9.66 20.04 -15.45
N ALA A 326 10.66 20.80 -14.99
CA ALA A 326 11.43 21.71 -15.79
C ALA A 326 12.39 21.01 -16.78
N SER A 327 13.01 19.88 -16.37
CA SER A 327 13.89 19.09 -17.24
C SER A 327 13.16 18.53 -18.47
N GLN A 328 11.92 18.14 -18.30
CA GLN A 328 11.06 17.62 -19.39
C GLN A 328 10.60 18.72 -20.37
N ARG A 329 10.60 20.00 -19.98
CA ARG A 329 10.25 21.13 -20.86
C ARG A 329 11.36 21.53 -21.81
N LYS A 330 12.61 21.11 -21.61
CA LYS A 330 13.76 21.45 -22.46
C LYS A 330 13.89 20.63 -23.74
N GLY A 331 13.05 19.60 -23.94
CA GLY A 331 13.08 18.70 -25.08
C GLY A 331 12.03 18.98 -26.18
N GLY A 332 11.75 20.24 -26.52
CA GLY A 332 10.77 20.52 -27.58
C GLY A 332 10.54 22.01 -27.86
N ALA A 333 11.53 22.68 -28.45
CA ALA A 333 11.31 23.97 -29.07
C ALA A 333 10.54 23.79 -30.40
N LEU A 334 9.23 23.51 -30.33
CA LEU A 334 8.32 23.79 -31.44
C LEU A 334 7.77 25.20 -31.23
N GLY A 335 8.20 26.09 -32.13
CA GLY A 335 7.94 27.52 -32.04
C GLY A 335 6.46 27.88 -31.95
N ILE A 336 6.21 29.05 -31.38
CA ILE A 336 4.92 29.75 -31.20
C ILE A 336 3.98 29.74 -32.42
N ALA A 337 4.51 29.48 -33.63
CA ALA A 337 3.75 29.39 -34.88
C ALA A 337 2.76 28.21 -34.97
N VAL A 338 3.02 27.08 -34.22
CA VAL A 338 2.11 25.91 -34.25
C VAL A 338 0.94 26.08 -33.29
N LEU A 339 1.11 26.86 -32.21
CA LEU A 339 0.02 27.14 -31.25
C LEU A 339 -1.08 27.99 -31.84
N VAL A 340 -0.72 28.91 -32.75
CA VAL A 340 -1.71 29.79 -33.42
C VAL A 340 -2.54 29.01 -34.46
N CYS A 341 -1.98 28.04 -35.17
CA CYS A 341 -2.72 27.18 -36.10
C CYS A 341 -3.69 26.22 -35.40
N LEU A 342 -3.37 25.74 -34.21
CA LEU A 342 -4.24 24.82 -33.44
C LEU A 342 -5.41 25.56 -32.78
N LEU A 343 -5.25 26.84 -32.41
CA LEU A 343 -6.33 27.68 -31.88
C LEU A 343 -7.37 28.05 -32.95
N LEU A 344 -7.00 28.13 -34.21
CA LEU A 344 -7.94 28.48 -35.32
C LEU A 344 -8.68 27.25 -35.86
N CYS A 345 -8.15 26.01 -35.66
CA CYS A 345 -8.84 24.77 -36.03
C CYS A 345 -9.71 24.17 -34.91
N GLY A 346 -9.54 24.61 -33.66
CA GLY A 346 -10.18 24.04 -32.46
C GLY A 346 -11.62 24.44 -32.18
N LEU A 347 -12.18 25.42 -32.91
CA LEU A 347 -13.53 25.96 -32.65
C LEU A 347 -14.69 25.18 -33.29
N ARG A 348 -14.46 24.03 -33.89
CA ARG A 348 -15.54 23.27 -34.57
C ARG A 348 -15.89 21.90 -33.97
N ASN A 349 -15.24 21.42 -32.90
CA ASN A 349 -15.59 20.12 -32.31
C ASN A 349 -15.53 20.08 -30.77
N ALA A 350 -16.21 21.06 -30.13
CA ALA A 350 -16.17 21.19 -28.66
C ALA A 350 -17.14 20.29 -27.88
N THR A 351 -17.78 19.29 -28.49
CA THR A 351 -18.82 18.50 -27.82
C THR A 351 -18.49 17.00 -27.60
N ALA A 352 -17.33 16.51 -28.04
CA ALA A 352 -16.97 15.08 -27.90
C ALA A 352 -15.79 14.76 -26.96
N TRP A 353 -15.14 15.78 -26.37
CA TRP A 353 -13.91 15.60 -25.58
C TRP A 353 -14.07 15.74 -24.06
N GLN A 354 -15.27 16.07 -23.56
CA GLN A 354 -15.51 16.28 -22.11
C GLN A 354 -15.70 15.00 -21.28
N ARG A 355 -15.55 13.79 -21.86
CA ARG A 355 -15.77 12.53 -21.12
C ARG A 355 -14.53 11.69 -20.87
N ARG A 356 -13.32 12.19 -21.03
CA ARG A 356 -12.07 11.43 -20.79
C ARG A 356 -11.03 12.13 -19.90
N PHE A 357 -11.41 13.14 -19.14
CA PHE A 357 -10.61 13.58 -18.00
C PHE A 357 -11.09 12.80 -16.76
N VAL A 358 -10.69 11.53 -16.68
CA VAL A 358 -10.76 10.78 -15.42
C VAL A 358 -9.66 11.34 -14.53
N GLN A 359 -10.06 11.99 -13.44
CA GLN A 359 -9.21 12.51 -12.40
C GLN A 359 -8.34 11.37 -11.86
N PHE A 360 -7.02 11.48 -12.05
CA PHE A 360 -6.04 10.73 -11.30
C PHE A 360 -5.97 11.31 -9.89
N PHE A 361 -6.73 10.77 -8.98
CA PHE A 361 -6.47 10.88 -7.56
C PHE A 361 -5.90 9.55 -7.09
N ILE A 362 -4.59 9.52 -6.91
CA ILE A 362 -3.93 8.48 -6.12
C ILE A 362 -4.34 8.77 -4.69
N VAL A 363 -5.00 7.80 -4.07
CA VAL A 363 -5.58 8.00 -2.75
C VAL A 363 -4.45 8.01 -1.74
N ARG A 364 -4.37 9.10 -1.02
CA ARG A 364 -3.77 9.22 0.29
C ARG A 364 -4.89 9.49 1.26
N ASP A 365 -5.15 8.53 2.12
CA ASP A 365 -5.88 8.77 3.35
C ASP A 365 -4.91 8.61 4.51
N TYR A 366 -4.81 9.68 5.29
CA TYR A 366 -4.15 9.70 6.58
C TYR A 366 -5.12 9.25 7.66
#